data_bd6cf4d342d7041a8a5578579e231286
#
_entry.id   bd6cf4d342d7041a8a5578579e231286
#
_cell.length_a   1.000
_cell.length_b   1.000
_cell.length_c   1.000
_cell.angle_alpha   90.00
_cell.angle_beta   90.00
_cell.angle_gamma   90.00
#
_symmetry.space_group_name_H-M   'P 1'
#
loop_
_entity.id
_entity.type
_entity.pdbx_description
1 polymer ?
#
loop_
_entity_poly.entity_id
_entity_poly.type
_entity_poly.pdbx_seq_one_letter_code
_entity_poly.pdbx_strand_id
1 'polypeptide(L)'
;MNSGADRASGELRVALRTGIARLEQCNIPSAPLAAELLLMHVLRRDRAWLYAHPEYELSSEEAGAYSHFVERRRKGVPTQYLTGRQEFWGLEIEVGPGVLIPRPETEHVIEVALERLGRRRAQSLRIADVGTGSGCIAIALARELPHADIVATDTSAVALEYARRNAARHEVSGRIQFFETHLLDSCLELSGRPRRPFDLIVSNPPYVGRKDAVDLPREVREHEPAEALFAGDQGLDIYPALVDEAAQALCPNGILVVEIGYNLAEHARSLLAAPRWSDLMVTRDLAGIERVISAKFAP
;
A
#
# COMPACT_ATOMS: atom_id res chain seq x y z
N MET A 1 -29.31 16.27 42.67
CA MET A 1 -28.31 17.12 42.00
C MET A 1 -27.13 16.28 41.58
N ASN A 2 -27.22 15.55 40.45
CA ASN A 2 -26.11 14.74 39.94
C ASN A 2 -26.15 14.64 38.41
N SER A 3 -26.73 15.68 37.73
CA SER A 3 -26.90 15.65 36.26
C SER A 3 -25.76 16.34 35.47
N GLY A 4 -24.83 17.00 36.16
CA GLY A 4 -23.77 17.75 35.51
C GLY A 4 -22.49 16.95 35.22
N ALA A 5 -22.16 15.97 36.05
CA ALA A 5 -20.97 15.16 35.88
C ALA A 5 -21.13 14.07 34.81
N ASP A 6 -22.36 13.52 34.67
CA ASP A 6 -22.67 12.52 33.64
C ASP A 6 -22.76 13.12 32.22
N ARG A 7 -23.22 14.38 32.10
CA ARG A 7 -23.24 15.09 30.80
C ARG A 7 -21.86 15.41 30.26
N ALA A 8 -20.88 15.74 31.13
CA ALA A 8 -19.51 16.04 30.72
C ALA A 8 -18.75 14.81 30.19
N SER A 9 -19.18 13.59 30.52
CA SER A 9 -18.50 12.35 30.09
C SER A 9 -18.87 11.95 28.66
N GLY A 10 -19.98 12.41 28.11
CA GLY A 10 -20.48 12.09 26.77
C GLY A 10 -20.02 13.05 25.67
N GLU A 11 -19.42 14.21 26.01
CA GLU A 11 -18.99 15.17 25.01
C GLU A 11 -17.84 14.65 24.14
N LEU A 12 -17.89 14.93 22.84
CA LEU A 12 -16.90 14.53 21.83
C LEU A 12 -15.47 14.86 22.28
N ARG A 13 -15.22 16.09 22.76
CA ARG A 13 -13.89 16.51 23.23
C ARG A 13 -13.37 15.66 24.40
N VAL A 14 -14.26 15.20 25.28
CA VAL A 14 -13.90 14.34 26.43
C VAL A 14 -13.61 12.93 25.95
N ALA A 15 -14.45 12.39 25.07
CA ALA A 15 -14.24 11.09 24.46
C ALA A 15 -12.91 11.04 23.70
N LEU A 16 -12.62 12.05 22.87
CA LEU A 16 -11.39 12.15 22.12
C LEU A 16 -10.15 12.22 23.03
N ARG A 17 -10.15 13.11 24.04
CA ARG A 17 -9.04 13.20 25.03
C ARG A 17 -8.82 11.89 25.76
N THR A 18 -9.89 11.22 26.16
CA THR A 18 -9.83 9.93 26.83
C THR A 18 -9.23 8.85 25.91
N GLY A 19 -9.66 8.83 24.65
CA GLY A 19 -9.10 7.93 23.65
C GLY A 19 -7.60 8.16 23.43
N ILE A 20 -7.18 9.41 23.27
CA ILE A 20 -5.77 9.79 23.13
C ILE A 20 -4.97 9.29 24.34
N ALA A 21 -5.38 9.65 25.55
CA ALA A 21 -4.66 9.28 26.77
C ALA A 21 -4.53 7.75 26.93
N ARG A 22 -5.58 6.99 26.58
CA ARG A 22 -5.54 5.52 26.61
C ARG A 22 -4.57 4.92 25.58
N LEU A 23 -4.44 5.51 24.40
CA LEU A 23 -3.51 5.06 23.38
C LEU A 23 -2.06 5.45 23.72
N GLU A 24 -1.82 6.64 24.26
CA GLU A 24 -0.51 7.10 24.73
C GLU A 24 0.05 6.20 25.84
N GLN A 25 -0.78 5.79 26.80
CA GLN A 25 -0.40 4.84 27.86
C GLN A 25 0.11 3.49 27.34
N CYS A 26 -0.25 3.13 26.11
CA CYS A 26 0.20 1.91 25.45
C CYS A 26 1.30 2.16 24.41
N ASN A 27 1.90 3.35 24.39
CA ASN A 27 2.92 3.77 23.41
C ASN A 27 2.49 3.57 21.94
N ILE A 28 1.21 3.79 21.65
CA ILE A 28 0.72 3.73 20.27
C ILE A 28 1.27 4.92 19.47
N PRO A 29 1.96 4.69 18.36
CA PRO A 29 2.46 5.77 17.52
C PRO A 29 1.33 6.69 17.05
N SER A 30 1.59 8.02 17.04
CA SER A 30 0.60 9.01 16.59
C SER A 30 -0.78 8.85 17.26
N ALA A 31 -0.80 8.58 18.58
CA ALA A 31 -2.03 8.34 19.34
C ALA A 31 -3.14 9.39 19.10
N PRO A 32 -2.85 10.71 19.00
CA PRO A 32 -3.88 11.70 18.68
C PRO A 32 -4.53 11.45 17.31
N LEU A 33 -3.74 11.22 16.27
CA LEU A 33 -4.26 10.93 14.93
C LEU A 33 -5.06 9.64 14.89
N ALA A 34 -4.58 8.59 15.56
CA ALA A 34 -5.30 7.31 15.63
C ALA A 34 -6.67 7.49 16.32
N ALA A 35 -6.72 8.21 17.45
CA ALA A 35 -7.97 8.47 18.16
C ALA A 35 -8.97 9.29 17.31
N GLU A 36 -8.48 10.31 16.60
CA GLU A 36 -9.30 11.11 15.68
C GLU A 36 -9.90 10.25 14.55
N LEU A 37 -9.05 9.46 13.86
CA LEU A 37 -9.49 8.61 12.75
C LEU A 37 -10.55 7.59 13.19
N LEU A 38 -10.38 6.99 14.38
CA LEU A 38 -11.37 6.08 14.94
C LEU A 38 -12.69 6.78 15.26
N LEU A 39 -12.63 8.00 15.81
CA LEU A 39 -13.83 8.78 16.12
C LEU A 39 -14.54 9.25 14.85
N MET A 40 -13.79 9.73 13.86
CA MET A 40 -14.31 10.05 12.52
C MET A 40 -15.04 8.86 11.89
N HIS A 41 -14.45 7.66 12.01
CA HIS A 41 -15.04 6.43 11.49
C HIS A 41 -16.38 6.10 12.16
N VAL A 42 -16.44 6.19 13.48
CA VAL A 42 -17.66 5.92 14.25
C VAL A 42 -18.77 6.92 13.93
N LEU A 43 -18.44 8.21 13.91
CA LEU A 43 -19.41 9.28 13.69
C LEU A 43 -19.74 9.48 12.21
N ARG A 44 -18.99 8.89 11.28
CA ARG A 44 -19.08 9.14 9.84
C ARG A 44 -19.00 10.63 9.49
N ARG A 45 -18.07 11.32 10.16
CA ARG A 45 -17.80 12.74 10.02
C ARG A 45 -16.34 12.96 9.69
N ASP A 46 -16.03 14.08 9.04
CA ASP A 46 -14.67 14.48 8.74
C ASP A 46 -14.00 15.17 9.94
N ARG A 47 -12.71 15.42 9.80
CA ARG A 47 -11.89 16.05 10.82
C ARG A 47 -12.35 17.49 11.13
N ALA A 48 -12.75 18.23 10.11
CA ALA A 48 -13.22 19.61 10.28
C ALA A 48 -14.48 19.65 11.15
N TRP A 49 -15.39 18.71 10.93
CA TRP A 49 -16.60 18.59 11.74
C TRP A 49 -16.29 18.26 13.21
N LEU A 50 -15.32 17.37 13.50
CA LEU A 50 -14.95 17.05 14.87
C LEU A 50 -14.49 18.29 15.64
N TYR A 51 -13.68 19.13 14.99
CA TYR A 51 -13.15 20.35 15.62
C TYR A 51 -14.18 21.50 15.69
N ALA A 52 -15.16 21.50 14.82
CA ALA A 52 -16.23 22.48 14.84
C ALA A 52 -17.34 22.18 15.87
N HIS A 53 -17.42 20.91 16.35
CA HIS A 53 -18.51 20.49 17.26
C HIS A 53 -17.95 19.76 18.52
N PRO A 54 -17.04 20.39 19.27
CA PRO A 54 -16.41 19.75 20.43
C PRO A 54 -17.40 19.43 21.57
N GLU A 55 -18.54 20.09 21.58
CA GLU A 55 -19.65 19.92 22.53
C GLU A 55 -20.67 18.84 22.11
N TYR A 56 -20.50 18.24 20.92
CA TYR A 56 -21.41 17.18 20.46
C TYR A 56 -21.48 16.04 21.50
N GLU A 57 -22.69 15.69 21.92
CA GLU A 57 -22.91 14.57 22.85
C GLU A 57 -23.02 13.25 22.07
N LEU A 58 -22.07 12.35 22.28
CA LEU A 58 -22.11 11.01 21.70
C LEU A 58 -23.28 10.23 22.29
N SER A 59 -24.03 9.54 21.45
CA SER A 59 -24.98 8.53 21.92
C SER A 59 -24.26 7.38 22.63
N SER A 60 -24.99 6.60 23.41
CA SER A 60 -24.41 5.42 24.07
C SER A 60 -23.84 4.41 23.09
N GLU A 61 -24.42 4.29 21.90
CA GLU A 61 -23.94 3.43 20.82
C GLU A 61 -22.61 3.94 20.25
N GLU A 62 -22.53 5.24 19.92
CA GLU A 62 -21.31 5.86 19.40
C GLU A 62 -20.16 5.80 20.42
N ALA A 63 -20.44 6.12 21.68
CA ALA A 63 -19.45 6.04 22.75
C ALA A 63 -18.95 4.59 22.96
N GLY A 64 -19.87 3.62 22.93
CA GLY A 64 -19.55 2.19 23.01
C GLY A 64 -18.70 1.71 21.84
N ALA A 65 -19.08 2.05 20.62
CA ALA A 65 -18.34 1.72 19.41
C ALA A 65 -16.94 2.36 19.44
N TYR A 66 -16.82 3.64 19.77
CA TYR A 66 -15.55 4.32 19.89
C TYR A 66 -14.64 3.66 20.93
N SER A 67 -15.16 3.38 22.13
CA SER A 67 -14.40 2.69 23.18
C SER A 67 -13.92 1.31 22.72
N HIS A 68 -14.74 0.56 21.98
CA HIS A 68 -14.35 -0.72 21.41
C HIS A 68 -13.19 -0.60 20.41
N PHE A 69 -13.23 0.37 19.49
CA PHE A 69 -12.15 0.60 18.55
C PHE A 69 -10.85 1.05 19.24
N VAL A 70 -10.94 1.96 20.23
CA VAL A 70 -9.78 2.37 21.03
C VAL A 70 -9.16 1.17 21.74
N GLU A 71 -9.97 0.26 22.31
CA GLU A 71 -9.46 -0.93 22.97
C GLU A 71 -8.75 -1.90 22.01
N ARG A 72 -9.29 -2.09 20.80
CA ARG A 72 -8.63 -2.89 19.76
C ARG A 72 -7.32 -2.26 19.31
N ARG A 73 -7.29 -0.93 19.14
CA ARG A 73 -6.07 -0.19 18.80
C ARG A 73 -4.99 -0.32 19.86
N ARG A 74 -5.36 -0.25 21.13
CA ARG A 74 -4.45 -0.49 22.28
C ARG A 74 -3.79 -1.86 22.23
N LYS A 75 -4.49 -2.87 21.72
CA LYS A 75 -3.97 -4.24 21.53
C LYS A 75 -3.04 -4.36 20.31
N GLY A 76 -2.79 -3.27 19.59
CA GLY A 76 -1.86 -3.24 18.46
C GLY A 76 -2.52 -3.36 17.09
N VAL A 77 -3.85 -3.54 17.00
CA VAL A 77 -4.52 -3.62 15.68
C VAL A 77 -4.33 -2.30 14.92
N PRO A 78 -3.82 -2.30 13.67
CA PRO A 78 -3.63 -1.08 12.88
C PRO A 78 -4.93 -0.27 12.75
N THR A 79 -4.81 1.06 12.82
CA THR A 79 -5.97 1.96 12.65
C THR A 79 -6.68 1.70 11.33
N GLN A 80 -5.94 1.47 10.26
CA GLN A 80 -6.46 1.21 8.92
C GLN A 80 -7.27 -0.09 8.85
N TYR A 81 -6.86 -1.13 9.58
CA TYR A 81 -7.66 -2.36 9.69
C TYR A 81 -8.93 -2.17 10.51
N LEU A 82 -8.92 -1.23 11.45
CA LEU A 82 -10.10 -0.88 12.23
C LEU A 82 -11.10 -0.06 11.45
N THR A 83 -10.62 0.88 10.63
CA THR A 83 -11.45 1.75 9.79
C THR A 83 -11.80 1.12 8.44
N GLY A 84 -11.06 0.06 8.04
CA GLY A 84 -11.24 -0.65 6.78
C GLY A 84 -10.67 0.09 5.57
N ARG A 85 -9.87 1.16 5.75
CA ARG A 85 -9.41 2.01 4.64
C ARG A 85 -8.07 2.68 4.90
N GLN A 86 -7.37 2.95 3.80
CA GLN A 86 -6.14 3.75 3.72
C GLN A 86 -6.23 4.69 2.53
N GLU A 87 -5.84 5.94 2.71
CA GLU A 87 -5.65 6.86 1.60
C GLU A 87 -4.31 6.55 0.90
N PHE A 88 -4.30 6.52 -0.45
CA PHE A 88 -3.12 6.31 -1.26
C PHE A 88 -3.34 6.95 -2.64
N TRP A 89 -2.46 7.84 -3.05
CA TRP A 89 -2.55 8.58 -4.33
C TRP A 89 -3.88 9.36 -4.49
N GLY A 90 -4.38 9.96 -3.41
CA GLY A 90 -5.69 10.62 -3.41
C GLY A 90 -6.90 9.68 -3.53
N LEU A 91 -6.69 8.37 -3.44
CA LEU A 91 -7.72 7.34 -3.55
C LEU A 91 -7.96 6.69 -2.18
N GLU A 92 -9.23 6.41 -1.86
CA GLU A 92 -9.57 5.62 -0.69
C GLU A 92 -9.50 4.13 -1.02
N ILE A 93 -8.48 3.44 -0.50
CA ILE A 93 -8.21 2.01 -0.72
C ILE A 93 -8.76 1.20 0.47
N GLU A 94 -9.61 0.23 0.19
CA GLU A 94 -10.08 -0.73 1.17
C GLU A 94 -8.93 -1.66 1.58
N VAL A 95 -8.74 -1.80 2.89
CA VAL A 95 -7.71 -2.67 3.49
C VAL A 95 -8.26 -3.40 4.71
N GLY A 96 -7.62 -4.51 5.07
CA GLY A 96 -7.98 -5.28 6.25
C GLY A 96 -7.01 -6.45 6.45
N PRO A 97 -7.27 -7.35 7.40
CA PRO A 97 -6.42 -8.50 7.65
C PRO A 97 -6.15 -9.31 6.37
N GLY A 98 -4.88 -9.64 6.13
CA GLY A 98 -4.45 -10.42 4.97
C GLY A 98 -3.98 -9.59 3.77
N VAL A 99 -3.95 -8.25 3.86
CA VAL A 99 -3.36 -7.40 2.82
C VAL A 99 -2.46 -6.33 3.44
N LEU A 100 -1.33 -6.04 2.81
CA LEU A 100 -0.43 -4.96 3.23
C LEU A 100 -1.16 -3.61 3.19
N ILE A 101 -1.00 -2.81 4.23
CA ILE A 101 -1.50 -1.43 4.23
C ILE A 101 -0.60 -0.59 3.31
N PRO A 102 -1.12 0.06 2.25
CA PRO A 102 -0.33 0.93 1.38
C PRO A 102 0.47 1.96 2.16
N ARG A 103 1.76 2.12 1.82
CA ARG A 103 2.67 3.08 2.46
C ARG A 103 2.78 4.34 1.61
N PRO A 104 2.88 5.53 2.23
CA PRO A 104 3.07 6.78 1.47
C PRO A 104 4.31 6.74 0.56
N GLU A 105 5.38 6.07 0.99
CA GLU A 105 6.62 5.95 0.23
C GLU A 105 6.42 5.18 -1.08
N THR A 106 5.44 4.29 -1.15
CA THR A 106 5.10 3.52 -2.36
C THR A 106 4.54 4.42 -3.48
N GLU A 107 4.04 5.61 -3.17
CA GLU A 107 3.62 6.59 -4.18
C GLU A 107 4.76 7.01 -5.10
N HIS A 108 6.01 6.97 -4.63
CA HIS A 108 7.19 7.22 -5.47
C HIS A 108 7.35 6.20 -6.60
N VAL A 109 6.82 4.98 -6.47
CA VAL A 109 6.80 4.00 -7.58
C VAL A 109 5.95 4.55 -8.73
N ILE A 110 4.81 5.16 -8.42
CA ILE A 110 3.91 5.75 -9.42
C ILE A 110 4.55 6.99 -10.03
N GLU A 111 5.11 7.89 -9.22
CA GLU A 111 5.80 9.10 -9.70
C GLU A 111 6.90 8.75 -10.69
N VAL A 112 7.79 7.82 -10.31
CA VAL A 112 8.90 7.35 -11.17
C VAL A 112 8.36 6.68 -12.43
N ALA A 113 7.36 5.81 -12.33
CA ALA A 113 6.75 5.16 -13.49
C ALA A 113 6.19 6.17 -14.48
N LEU A 114 5.46 7.16 -14.00
CA LEU A 114 4.91 8.23 -14.82
C LEU A 114 6.01 9.12 -15.43
N GLU A 115 7.03 9.48 -14.69
CA GLU A 115 8.17 10.26 -15.19
C GLU A 115 8.91 9.50 -16.30
N ARG A 116 9.23 8.24 -16.07
CA ARG A 116 9.94 7.37 -17.02
C ARG A 116 9.17 7.13 -18.32
N LEU A 117 7.85 7.03 -18.25
CA LEU A 117 6.99 6.91 -19.43
C LEU A 117 6.99 8.20 -20.28
N GLY A 118 7.08 9.37 -19.65
CA GLY A 118 7.10 10.65 -20.33
C GLY A 118 5.95 10.82 -21.33
N ARG A 119 6.25 11.07 -22.61
CA ARG A 119 5.23 11.24 -23.66
C ARG A 119 4.45 9.96 -24.01
N ARG A 120 4.96 8.79 -23.63
CA ARG A 120 4.29 7.51 -23.87
C ARG A 120 2.99 7.35 -23.05
N ARG A 121 2.76 8.18 -22.02
CA ARG A 121 1.52 8.17 -21.21
C ARG A 121 0.24 8.27 -22.03
N ALA A 122 0.29 8.91 -23.20
CA ALA A 122 -0.87 9.04 -24.09
C ALA A 122 -1.10 7.81 -24.98
N GLN A 123 -0.22 6.81 -24.93
CA GLN A 123 -0.30 5.61 -25.76
C GLN A 123 -1.09 4.50 -25.06
N SER A 124 -1.52 3.50 -25.84
CA SER A 124 -2.04 2.26 -25.30
C SER A 124 -0.88 1.42 -24.79
N LEU A 125 -0.71 1.41 -23.46
CA LEU A 125 0.37 0.70 -22.77
C LEU A 125 -0.12 -0.61 -22.19
N ARG A 126 0.77 -1.61 -22.12
CA ARG A 126 0.56 -2.82 -21.34
C ARG A 126 1.47 -2.79 -20.12
N ILE A 127 0.87 -2.85 -18.94
CA ILE A 127 1.56 -2.66 -17.67
C ILE A 127 1.36 -3.91 -16.80
N ALA A 128 2.40 -4.31 -16.05
CA ALA A 128 2.26 -5.30 -14.98
C ALA A 128 2.52 -4.63 -13.62
N ASP A 129 1.67 -4.95 -12.64
CA ASP A 129 1.86 -4.65 -11.22
C ASP A 129 2.08 -5.97 -10.48
N VAL A 130 3.31 -6.24 -10.06
CA VAL A 130 3.74 -7.50 -9.47
C VAL A 130 3.75 -7.41 -7.96
N GLY A 131 2.98 -8.29 -7.29
CA GLY A 131 2.73 -8.19 -5.84
C GLY A 131 1.76 -7.05 -5.55
N THR A 132 0.61 -7.03 -6.24
CA THR A 132 -0.33 -5.91 -6.26
C THR A 132 -0.97 -5.60 -4.90
N GLY A 133 -1.02 -6.57 -3.98
CA GLY A 133 -1.61 -6.40 -2.66
C GLY A 133 -3.06 -5.93 -2.73
N SER A 134 -3.34 -4.76 -2.19
CA SER A 134 -4.66 -4.11 -2.24
C SER A 134 -5.05 -3.57 -3.62
N GLY A 135 -4.15 -3.65 -4.61
CA GLY A 135 -4.34 -3.08 -5.94
C GLY A 135 -3.98 -1.59 -6.03
N CYS A 136 -3.40 -1.00 -4.99
CA CYS A 136 -3.21 0.45 -4.90
C CYS A 136 -2.38 1.02 -6.05
N ILE A 137 -1.26 0.38 -6.45
CA ILE A 137 -0.42 0.82 -7.58
C ILE A 137 -1.17 0.62 -8.90
N ALA A 138 -1.71 -0.58 -9.14
CA ALA A 138 -2.45 -0.88 -10.37
C ALA A 138 -3.61 0.10 -10.60
N ILE A 139 -4.38 0.40 -9.56
CA ILE A 139 -5.54 1.30 -9.62
C ILE A 139 -5.10 2.73 -9.87
N ALA A 140 -4.07 3.21 -9.17
CA ALA A 140 -3.53 4.54 -9.39
C ALA A 140 -3.01 4.70 -10.83
N LEU A 141 -2.23 3.74 -11.34
CA LEU A 141 -1.78 3.75 -12.73
C LEU A 141 -2.93 3.67 -13.73
N ALA A 142 -3.99 2.90 -13.44
CA ALA A 142 -5.17 2.85 -14.30
C ALA A 142 -5.91 4.20 -14.36
N ARG A 143 -5.88 4.98 -13.30
CA ARG A 143 -6.46 6.34 -13.25
C ARG A 143 -5.62 7.35 -14.00
N GLU A 144 -4.30 7.31 -13.86
CA GLU A 144 -3.35 8.21 -14.51
C GLU A 144 -3.19 7.93 -16.02
N LEU A 145 -3.39 6.66 -16.42
CA LEU A 145 -3.15 6.17 -17.78
C LEU A 145 -4.43 5.56 -18.36
N PRO A 146 -5.37 6.37 -18.87
CA PRO A 146 -6.71 5.93 -19.26
C PRO A 146 -6.73 4.91 -20.42
N HIS A 147 -5.64 4.79 -21.17
CA HIS A 147 -5.49 3.86 -22.30
C HIS A 147 -4.63 2.64 -21.97
N ALA A 148 -4.22 2.46 -20.70
CA ALA A 148 -3.43 1.31 -20.30
C ALA A 148 -4.28 0.08 -20.01
N ASP A 149 -3.79 -1.10 -20.43
CA ASP A 149 -4.23 -2.42 -20.00
C ASP A 149 -3.27 -2.91 -18.91
N ILE A 150 -3.79 -3.25 -17.74
CA ILE A 150 -2.98 -3.63 -16.58
C ILE A 150 -3.20 -5.10 -16.25
N VAL A 151 -2.12 -5.79 -15.98
CA VAL A 151 -2.08 -7.12 -15.38
C VAL A 151 -1.56 -6.94 -13.95
N ALA A 152 -2.32 -7.37 -12.96
CA ALA A 152 -1.97 -7.29 -11.56
C ALA A 152 -1.84 -8.70 -10.98
N THR A 153 -0.72 -9.01 -10.37
CA THR A 153 -0.42 -10.35 -9.85
C THR A 153 -0.18 -10.33 -8.36
N ASP A 154 -0.58 -11.39 -7.67
CA ASP A 154 -0.28 -11.63 -6.27
C ASP A 154 -0.34 -13.13 -5.97
N THR A 155 0.36 -13.60 -4.96
CA THR A 155 0.27 -14.98 -4.48
C THR A 155 -0.89 -15.18 -3.52
N SER A 156 -1.46 -14.10 -2.99
CA SER A 156 -2.54 -14.11 -2.01
C SER A 156 -3.90 -13.90 -2.66
N ALA A 157 -4.75 -14.93 -2.66
CA ALA A 157 -6.14 -14.81 -3.08
C ALA A 157 -6.90 -13.74 -2.28
N VAL A 158 -6.59 -13.60 -0.98
CA VAL A 158 -7.20 -12.58 -0.11
C VAL A 158 -6.82 -11.17 -0.56
N ALA A 159 -5.53 -10.93 -0.88
CA ALA A 159 -5.08 -9.65 -1.41
C ALA A 159 -5.79 -9.31 -2.73
N LEU A 160 -5.90 -10.29 -3.64
CA LEU A 160 -6.60 -10.12 -4.92
C LEU A 160 -8.10 -9.85 -4.75
N GLU A 161 -8.74 -10.34 -3.70
CA GLU A 161 -10.12 -9.97 -3.39
C GLU A 161 -10.25 -8.49 -3.02
N TYR A 162 -9.34 -7.98 -2.18
CA TYR A 162 -9.27 -6.53 -1.89
C TYR A 162 -9.00 -5.73 -3.16
N ALA A 163 -8.02 -6.15 -3.98
CA ALA A 163 -7.68 -5.46 -5.21
C ALA A 163 -8.87 -5.37 -6.19
N ARG A 164 -9.64 -6.45 -6.36
CA ARG A 164 -10.85 -6.46 -7.21
C ARG A 164 -11.94 -5.53 -6.67
N ARG A 165 -12.20 -5.52 -5.35
CA ARG A 165 -13.17 -4.60 -4.75
C ARG A 165 -12.74 -3.14 -4.92
N ASN A 166 -11.47 -2.85 -4.70
CA ASN A 166 -10.90 -1.53 -4.90
C ASN A 166 -10.98 -1.09 -6.37
N ALA A 167 -10.65 -1.97 -7.32
CA ALA A 167 -10.77 -1.67 -8.74
C ALA A 167 -12.22 -1.38 -9.16
N ALA A 168 -13.19 -2.11 -8.60
CA ALA A 168 -14.60 -1.87 -8.83
C ALA A 168 -15.04 -0.51 -8.24
N ARG A 169 -14.63 -0.20 -7.01
CA ARG A 169 -14.91 1.07 -6.34
C ARG A 169 -14.41 2.28 -7.12
N HIS A 170 -13.24 2.15 -7.76
CA HIS A 170 -12.61 3.21 -8.54
C HIS A 170 -12.92 3.15 -10.05
N GLU A 171 -13.86 2.29 -10.46
CA GLU A 171 -14.37 2.19 -11.82
C GLU A 171 -13.30 1.83 -12.88
N VAL A 172 -12.28 1.05 -12.48
CA VAL A 172 -11.17 0.63 -13.36
C VAL A 172 -11.11 -0.88 -13.62
N SER A 173 -12.08 -1.66 -13.13
CA SER A 173 -12.10 -3.14 -13.25
C SER A 173 -11.99 -3.63 -14.70
N GLY A 174 -12.53 -2.91 -15.68
CA GLY A 174 -12.48 -3.29 -17.09
C GLY A 174 -11.09 -3.20 -17.72
N ARG A 175 -10.13 -2.59 -17.02
CA ARG A 175 -8.76 -2.36 -17.52
C ARG A 175 -7.69 -3.07 -16.69
N ILE A 176 -8.08 -3.77 -15.61
CA ILE A 176 -7.14 -4.51 -14.76
C ILE A 176 -7.55 -6.00 -14.75
N GLN A 177 -6.62 -6.85 -15.10
CA GLN A 177 -6.76 -8.31 -15.01
C GLN A 177 -5.94 -8.82 -13.81
N PHE A 178 -6.58 -9.58 -12.91
CA PHE A 178 -5.97 -10.07 -11.67
C PHE A 178 -5.67 -11.56 -11.75
N PHE A 179 -4.42 -11.95 -11.49
CA PHE A 179 -3.96 -13.32 -11.51
C PHE A 179 -3.32 -13.74 -10.18
N GLU A 180 -3.75 -14.87 -9.65
CA GLU A 180 -3.11 -15.52 -8.52
C GLU A 180 -1.92 -16.33 -9.03
N THR A 181 -0.71 -15.78 -8.84
CA THR A 181 0.52 -16.39 -9.35
C THR A 181 1.74 -15.82 -8.62
N HIS A 182 2.83 -16.56 -8.65
CA HIS A 182 4.13 -16.04 -8.24
C HIS A 182 4.71 -15.20 -9.39
N LEU A 183 5.08 -13.96 -9.10
CA LEU A 183 5.61 -13.00 -10.07
C LEU A 183 4.74 -12.95 -11.36
N LEU A 184 5.32 -13.25 -12.53
CA LEU A 184 4.68 -13.15 -13.84
C LEU A 184 4.43 -14.50 -14.56
N ASP A 185 4.90 -15.62 -13.99
CA ASP A 185 4.91 -16.93 -14.67
C ASP A 185 3.58 -17.29 -15.32
N SER A 186 2.52 -17.35 -14.52
CA SER A 186 1.21 -17.80 -15.01
C SER A 186 0.51 -16.80 -15.92
N CYS A 187 0.84 -15.51 -15.82
CA CYS A 187 0.24 -14.46 -16.65
C CYS A 187 0.65 -14.55 -18.10
N LEU A 188 1.84 -15.06 -18.36
CA LEU A 188 2.39 -15.21 -19.71
C LEU A 188 1.79 -16.42 -20.44
N GLU A 189 1.27 -17.40 -19.71
CA GLU A 189 0.68 -18.65 -20.24
C GLU A 189 -0.85 -18.65 -20.31
N LEU A 190 -1.51 -18.08 -19.28
CA LEU A 190 -2.97 -18.14 -19.13
C LEU A 190 -3.74 -17.21 -20.07
N SER A 191 -3.11 -16.24 -20.70
CA SER A 191 -3.84 -15.24 -21.48
C SER A 191 -4.43 -15.78 -22.80
N GLY A 192 -4.03 -16.98 -23.26
CA GLY A 192 -4.46 -17.57 -24.55
C GLY A 192 -4.21 -16.65 -25.76
N ARG A 193 -3.60 -15.50 -25.52
CA ARG A 193 -3.20 -14.49 -26.52
C ARG A 193 -1.70 -14.64 -26.79
N PRO A 194 -1.24 -14.33 -28.01
CA PRO A 194 0.18 -14.27 -28.26
C PRO A 194 0.84 -13.37 -27.20
N ARG A 195 1.96 -13.82 -26.61
CA ARG A 195 2.73 -13.10 -25.58
C ARG A 195 2.98 -11.65 -26.06
N ARG A 196 2.13 -10.73 -25.59
CA ARG A 196 2.36 -9.32 -25.85
C ARG A 196 3.23 -8.81 -24.67
N PRO A 197 4.45 -8.35 -24.94
CA PRO A 197 5.33 -7.90 -23.88
C PRO A 197 4.79 -6.64 -23.19
N PHE A 198 5.29 -6.38 -21.98
CA PHE A 198 4.92 -5.20 -21.18
C PHE A 198 5.76 -3.98 -21.55
N ASP A 199 5.14 -2.83 -21.53
CA ASP A 199 5.79 -1.52 -21.68
C ASP A 199 6.37 -1.02 -20.36
N LEU A 200 5.75 -1.43 -19.26
CA LEU A 200 6.13 -1.08 -17.89
C LEU A 200 5.82 -2.26 -16.96
N ILE A 201 6.76 -2.56 -16.08
CA ILE A 201 6.56 -3.46 -14.94
C ILE A 201 6.86 -2.66 -13.69
N VAL A 202 5.92 -2.65 -12.75
CA VAL A 202 6.07 -2.04 -11.42
C VAL A 202 5.95 -3.09 -10.34
N SER A 203 6.62 -2.89 -9.21
CA SER A 203 6.49 -3.76 -8.05
C SER A 203 6.87 -3.03 -6.77
N ASN A 204 6.10 -3.29 -5.70
CA ASN A 204 6.55 -3.12 -4.33
C ASN A 204 6.67 -4.52 -3.70
N PRO A 205 7.78 -5.22 -3.92
CA PRO A 205 7.95 -6.59 -3.41
C PRO A 205 8.26 -6.59 -1.91
N PRO A 206 8.09 -7.70 -1.19
CA PRO A 206 8.59 -7.83 0.17
C PRO A 206 10.11 -7.61 0.18
N TYR A 207 10.59 -6.86 1.17
CA TYR A 207 12.02 -6.49 1.28
C TYR A 207 12.55 -6.51 2.71
N VAL A 208 11.78 -6.97 3.68
CA VAL A 208 12.24 -7.06 5.07
C VAL A 208 12.98 -8.38 5.28
N GLY A 209 14.17 -8.30 5.85
CA GLY A 209 14.90 -9.48 6.31
C GLY A 209 14.26 -10.07 7.58
N ARG A 210 14.18 -11.40 7.69
CA ARG A 210 13.65 -12.03 8.92
C ARG A 210 14.45 -11.64 10.18
N LYS A 211 15.74 -11.38 10.05
CA LYS A 211 16.60 -10.88 11.13
C LYS A 211 16.19 -9.51 11.65
N ASP A 212 15.58 -8.68 10.77
CA ASP A 212 15.18 -7.30 11.08
C ASP A 212 13.71 -7.22 11.58
N ALA A 213 13.04 -8.37 11.73
CA ALA A 213 11.65 -8.44 12.20
C ALA A 213 11.43 -7.79 13.56
N VAL A 214 12.44 -7.78 14.42
CA VAL A 214 12.36 -7.18 15.78
C VAL A 214 12.26 -5.66 15.73
N ASP A 215 12.75 -5.04 14.67
CA ASP A 215 12.77 -3.59 14.49
C ASP A 215 11.45 -3.06 13.89
N LEU A 216 10.61 -3.97 13.38
CA LEU A 216 9.30 -3.58 12.86
C LEU A 216 8.37 -3.10 13.99
N PRO A 217 7.56 -2.07 13.74
CA PRO A 217 6.50 -1.68 14.64
C PRO A 217 5.63 -2.89 15.00
N ARG A 218 5.17 -2.93 16.25
CA ARG A 218 4.37 -4.06 16.77
C ARG A 218 3.16 -4.35 15.88
N GLU A 219 2.45 -3.31 15.44
CA GLU A 219 1.26 -3.41 14.61
C GLU A 219 1.52 -4.06 13.26
N VAL A 220 2.68 -3.78 12.65
CA VAL A 220 3.11 -4.38 11.39
C VAL A 220 3.43 -5.86 11.61
N ARG A 221 4.28 -6.14 12.59
CA ARG A 221 4.76 -7.50 12.87
C ARG A 221 3.66 -8.48 13.29
N GLU A 222 2.65 -8.00 14.07
CA GLU A 222 1.62 -8.85 14.66
C GLU A 222 0.35 -8.96 13.79
N HIS A 223 0.13 -8.06 12.84
CA HIS A 223 -1.15 -7.97 12.14
C HIS A 223 -1.05 -7.98 10.60
N GLU A 224 0.05 -7.50 10.03
CA GLU A 224 0.19 -7.52 8.57
C GLU A 224 0.73 -8.87 8.07
N PRO A 225 0.39 -9.28 6.83
CA PRO A 225 0.75 -10.61 6.33
C PRO A 225 2.27 -10.76 6.17
N ALA A 226 2.82 -11.83 6.75
CA ALA A 226 4.27 -12.07 6.76
C ALA A 226 4.85 -12.22 5.35
N GLU A 227 4.09 -12.82 4.44
CA GLU A 227 4.45 -13.00 3.02
C GLU A 227 4.57 -11.68 2.25
N ALA A 228 3.88 -10.63 2.68
CA ALA A 228 4.01 -9.30 2.08
C ALA A 228 5.16 -8.48 2.69
N LEU A 229 5.76 -8.94 3.77
CA LEU A 229 6.84 -8.24 4.47
C LEU A 229 8.21 -8.87 4.22
N PHE A 230 8.32 -10.19 4.35
CA PHE A 230 9.60 -10.88 4.45
C PHE A 230 10.06 -11.53 3.14
N ALA A 231 11.31 -11.23 2.73
CA ALA A 231 11.98 -11.87 1.60
C ALA A 231 13.30 -12.52 2.04
N GLY A 232 13.18 -13.67 2.71
CA GLY A 232 14.32 -14.40 3.26
C GLY A 232 14.97 -13.75 4.47
N ASP A 233 16.20 -14.13 4.76
CA ASP A 233 16.91 -13.64 5.96
C ASP A 233 17.37 -12.18 5.83
N GLN A 234 17.66 -11.73 4.59
CA GLN A 234 18.22 -10.41 4.31
C GLN A 234 17.29 -9.49 3.53
N GLY A 235 16.06 -9.92 3.20
CA GLY A 235 15.11 -9.13 2.40
C GLY A 235 15.43 -9.07 0.91
N LEU A 236 16.23 -10.02 0.40
CA LEU A 236 16.78 -9.97 -0.96
C LEU A 236 16.24 -11.04 -1.91
N ASP A 237 15.59 -12.08 -1.39
CA ASP A 237 15.34 -13.32 -2.12
C ASP A 237 14.46 -13.16 -3.36
N ILE A 238 13.57 -12.18 -3.36
CA ILE A 238 12.62 -11.95 -4.46
C ILE A 238 13.23 -11.21 -5.66
N TYR A 239 14.22 -10.33 -5.41
CA TYR A 239 14.71 -9.41 -6.44
C TYR A 239 15.37 -10.10 -7.65
N PRO A 240 16.21 -11.16 -7.51
CA PRO A 240 16.79 -11.83 -8.67
C PRO A 240 15.74 -12.39 -9.61
N ALA A 241 14.73 -13.10 -9.08
CA ALA A 241 13.68 -13.68 -9.88
C ALA A 241 12.81 -12.58 -10.55
N LEU A 242 12.45 -11.54 -9.81
CA LEU A 242 11.69 -10.41 -10.35
C LEU A 242 12.42 -9.73 -11.52
N VAL A 243 13.72 -9.47 -11.38
CA VAL A 243 14.53 -8.84 -12.44
C VAL A 243 14.66 -9.76 -13.67
N ASP A 244 14.83 -11.05 -13.45
CA ASP A 244 14.96 -12.05 -14.52
C ASP A 244 13.64 -12.22 -15.29
N GLU A 245 12.50 -12.34 -14.61
CA GLU A 245 11.20 -12.44 -15.26
C GLU A 245 10.81 -11.12 -15.95
N ALA A 246 11.11 -9.96 -15.34
CA ALA A 246 10.89 -8.68 -15.98
C ALA A 246 11.65 -8.55 -17.31
N ALA A 247 12.91 -9.03 -17.37
CA ALA A 247 13.69 -9.03 -18.60
C ALA A 247 13.11 -9.93 -19.71
N GLN A 248 12.40 -11.01 -19.32
CA GLN A 248 11.71 -11.89 -20.28
C GLN A 248 10.37 -11.32 -20.76
N ALA A 249 9.73 -10.49 -19.92
CA ALA A 249 8.39 -10.01 -20.13
C ALA A 249 8.31 -8.61 -20.75
N LEU A 250 9.34 -7.79 -20.62
CA LEU A 250 9.38 -6.43 -21.17
C LEU A 250 9.62 -6.40 -22.69
N CYS A 251 9.01 -5.44 -23.36
CA CYS A 251 9.38 -5.07 -24.72
C CYS A 251 10.75 -4.35 -24.76
N PRO A 252 11.42 -4.27 -25.91
CA PRO A 252 12.59 -3.40 -26.06
C PRO A 252 12.28 -1.96 -25.62
N ASN A 253 13.13 -1.36 -24.81
CA ASN A 253 12.91 -0.08 -24.12
C ASN A 253 11.72 -0.06 -23.13
N GLY A 254 11.18 -1.21 -22.77
CA GLY A 254 10.25 -1.36 -21.65
C GLY A 254 10.94 -1.02 -20.34
N ILE A 255 10.17 -0.61 -19.35
CA ILE A 255 10.69 -0.03 -18.10
C ILE A 255 10.36 -0.95 -16.93
N LEU A 256 11.33 -1.21 -16.07
CA LEU A 256 11.15 -1.81 -14.76
C LEU A 256 11.25 -0.71 -13.70
N VAL A 257 10.30 -0.67 -12.75
CA VAL A 257 10.30 0.25 -11.60
C VAL A 257 9.98 -0.55 -10.34
N VAL A 258 10.90 -0.57 -9.38
CA VAL A 258 10.78 -1.41 -8.18
C VAL A 258 11.06 -0.59 -6.93
N GLU A 259 10.19 -0.73 -5.93
CA GLU A 259 10.47 -0.24 -4.58
C GLU A 259 11.57 -1.08 -3.94
N ILE A 260 12.48 -0.43 -3.21
CA ILE A 260 13.58 -1.08 -2.52
C ILE A 260 13.58 -0.70 -1.05
N GLY A 261 13.92 -1.68 -0.21
CA GLY A 261 14.10 -1.46 1.22
C GLY A 261 15.32 -0.61 1.53
N TYR A 262 15.35 -0.09 2.76
CA TYR A 262 16.50 0.64 3.28
C TYR A 262 17.79 -0.19 3.13
N ASN A 263 18.85 0.42 2.60
CA ASN A 263 20.17 -0.20 2.34
C ASN A 263 20.20 -1.33 1.28
N LEU A 264 19.14 -1.54 0.48
CA LEU A 264 19.13 -2.56 -0.57
C LEU A 264 19.52 -2.03 -1.96
N ALA A 265 19.73 -0.73 -2.11
CA ALA A 265 20.01 -0.10 -3.40
C ALA A 265 21.26 -0.65 -4.10
N GLU A 266 22.34 -0.93 -3.36
CA GLU A 266 23.58 -1.50 -3.91
C GLU A 266 23.33 -2.88 -4.53
N HIS A 267 22.60 -3.73 -3.82
CA HIS A 267 22.23 -5.05 -4.34
C HIS A 267 21.33 -4.95 -5.58
N ALA A 268 20.31 -4.11 -5.54
CA ALA A 268 19.42 -3.90 -6.68
C ALA A 268 20.19 -3.33 -7.90
N ARG A 269 21.14 -2.42 -7.68
CA ARG A 269 22.03 -1.93 -8.74
C ARG A 269 22.86 -3.07 -9.37
N SER A 270 23.40 -3.98 -8.56
CA SER A 270 24.18 -5.08 -9.06
C SER A 270 23.39 -6.03 -9.98
N LEU A 271 22.12 -6.27 -9.67
CA LEU A 271 21.23 -7.08 -10.50
C LEU A 271 20.90 -6.40 -11.84
N LEU A 272 20.79 -5.07 -11.85
CA LEU A 272 20.49 -4.27 -13.02
C LEU A 272 21.75 -3.75 -13.76
N ALA A 273 22.95 -4.15 -13.35
CA ALA A 273 24.20 -3.85 -14.04
C ALA A 273 24.47 -4.77 -15.25
N ALA A 274 23.64 -5.81 -15.47
CA ALA A 274 23.78 -6.71 -16.62
C ALA A 274 23.58 -5.95 -17.94
N PRO A 275 24.24 -6.35 -19.06
CA PRO A 275 24.18 -5.62 -20.34
C PRO A 275 22.76 -5.41 -20.90
N ARG A 276 21.82 -6.27 -20.50
CA ARG A 276 20.38 -6.17 -20.90
C ARG A 276 19.60 -5.03 -20.23
N TRP A 277 20.24 -4.27 -19.34
CA TRP A 277 19.64 -3.11 -18.69
C TRP A 277 20.41 -1.84 -19.03
N SER A 278 19.69 -0.75 -19.21
CA SER A 278 20.23 0.58 -19.49
C SER A 278 19.48 1.66 -18.73
N ASP A 279 20.00 2.86 -18.71
CA ASP A 279 19.34 4.04 -18.12
C ASP A 279 18.84 3.77 -16.67
N LEU A 280 19.73 3.15 -15.87
CA LEU A 280 19.48 2.85 -14.46
C LEU A 280 19.43 4.13 -13.63
N MET A 281 18.36 4.29 -12.87
CA MET A 281 18.15 5.41 -11.95
C MET A 281 17.72 4.90 -10.58
N VAL A 282 18.18 5.60 -9.53
CA VAL A 282 17.69 5.40 -8.16
C VAL A 282 17.13 6.71 -7.64
N THR A 283 15.89 6.68 -7.21
CA THR A 283 15.16 7.83 -6.68
C THR A 283 15.07 7.73 -5.16
N ARG A 284 15.26 8.88 -4.51
CA ARG A 284 15.14 9.01 -3.05
C ARG A 284 13.75 9.52 -2.68
N ASP A 285 13.26 9.05 -1.53
CA ASP A 285 12.07 9.61 -0.92
C ASP A 285 12.33 11.00 -0.29
N LEU A 286 11.30 11.61 0.28
CA LEU A 286 11.38 12.93 0.91
C LEU A 286 12.30 12.97 2.14
N ALA A 287 12.60 11.81 2.74
CA ALA A 287 13.57 11.67 3.83
C ALA A 287 15.02 11.48 3.32
N GLY A 288 15.22 11.45 2.01
CA GLY A 288 16.53 11.25 1.37
C GLY A 288 16.97 9.79 1.31
N ILE A 289 16.09 8.84 1.62
CA ILE A 289 16.35 7.39 1.57
C ILE A 289 16.14 6.91 0.14
N GLU A 290 17.08 6.11 -0.39
CA GLU A 290 16.94 5.43 -1.68
C GLU A 290 15.74 4.47 -1.62
N ARG A 291 14.71 4.74 -2.44
CA ARG A 291 13.42 4.08 -2.30
C ARG A 291 12.94 3.38 -3.56
N VAL A 292 13.26 3.90 -4.72
CA VAL A 292 12.82 3.31 -5.99
C VAL A 292 14.01 3.17 -6.93
N ILE A 293 14.16 1.98 -7.51
CA ILE A 293 15.10 1.75 -8.61
C ILE A 293 14.34 1.53 -9.91
N SER A 294 14.84 2.09 -11.00
CA SER A 294 14.27 1.88 -12.32
C SER A 294 15.33 1.70 -13.39
N ALA A 295 15.03 0.89 -14.41
CA ALA A 295 15.90 0.67 -15.55
C ALA A 295 15.09 0.39 -16.81
N LYS A 296 15.70 0.60 -17.98
CA LYS A 296 15.15 0.21 -19.29
C LYS A 296 15.72 -1.12 -19.75
N PHE A 297 14.86 -1.96 -20.29
CA PHE A 297 15.27 -3.20 -20.91
C PHE A 297 15.88 -2.92 -22.30
N ALA A 298 17.12 -3.36 -22.50
CA ALA A 298 17.89 -3.23 -23.74
C ALA A 298 18.38 -4.64 -24.12
N PRO A 299 17.60 -5.42 -24.92
CA PRO A 299 17.90 -6.80 -25.30
C PRO A 299 19.13 -6.93 -26.17
#